data_60dbc78a276a3606049818dba12c6744
#
_entry.id   60dbc78a276a3606049818dba12c6744
#
_cell.length_a   1.000
_cell.length_b   1.000
_cell.length_c   1.000
_cell.angle_alpha   90.00
_cell.angle_beta   90.00
_cell.angle_gamma   90.00
#
_symmetry.space_group_name_H-M   'P 1'
#
loop_
_entity.id
_entity.type
_entity.pdbx_description
1 polymer ?
#
loop_
_entity_poly.entity_id
_entity_poly.type
_entity_poly.pdbx_seq_one_letter_code
_entity_poly.pdbx_strand_id
1 'polypeptide(L)'
;GDTCCWICDKCEEHEYVYDESTCKDCGPGFWPYKDKLSCYALELQYMRWNTPYALVPAAFSCLGILVTFAVIILFIKHNDTPLVRASGRELSYMLLFGIFLCYLNTFALLAKPTTEICITQRFGVGVGFSIIYGALLTKTNRISRIFDSASKSAQRPNYISPKSQVIITCTLIAVQIILTLVWMAVEPPGTRFHYPTRNQIILKCKIQDMSFLFSQLYNMVLITTCTVYAVKTRKIPENFNESKFIGFTMYTTCIIWLAFIPIYFGTGKAYETQITTLCVATSMNATVALVCLYSPKVYIIVLHPDKNVRKLTMNSAAYNKYNNSGSGPTTSFAAPSTTQKANSDGTETILMQRMGPNTPSINSCTGTTGDPLDSIALL
;
A
#
# COMPACT_ATOMS: atom_id res chain seq x y z
N GLY A 1 -24.79 75.93 -25.59
CA GLY A 1 -23.81 74.87 -25.93
C GLY A 1 -23.62 74.00 -24.74
N ASP A 2 -24.20 72.79 -24.78
CA ASP A 2 -24.10 71.83 -23.69
C ASP A 2 -22.63 71.32 -23.58
N THR A 3 -22.01 71.68 -22.48
CA THR A 3 -20.72 71.14 -22.08
C THR A 3 -20.91 69.66 -21.87
N CYS A 4 -20.38 68.90 -22.80
CA CYS A 4 -20.43 67.45 -22.77
C CYS A 4 -19.80 66.93 -21.49
N CYS A 5 -20.56 66.12 -20.75
CA CYS A 5 -20.17 65.47 -19.55
C CYS A 5 -19.22 64.31 -19.91
N TRP A 6 -18.01 64.37 -19.43
CA TRP A 6 -17.07 63.21 -19.48
C TRP A 6 -17.53 62.19 -18.45
N ILE A 7 -17.96 61.01 -18.89
CA ILE A 7 -18.18 59.87 -18.01
C ILE A 7 -16.82 59.19 -17.89
N CYS A 8 -16.26 59.17 -16.70
CA CYS A 8 -15.02 58.48 -16.41
C CYS A 8 -15.35 57.05 -16.07
N ASP A 9 -15.10 56.11 -16.96
CA ASP A 9 -15.19 54.71 -16.67
C ASP A 9 -13.91 54.29 -15.92
N LYS A 10 -14.08 53.63 -14.76
CA LYS A 10 -12.95 53.11 -14.00
C LYS A 10 -12.36 51.92 -14.73
N CYS A 11 -11.02 51.92 -14.90
CA CYS A 11 -10.30 50.71 -15.32
C CYS A 11 -10.60 49.53 -14.39
N GLU A 12 -10.80 48.36 -14.96
CA GLU A 12 -10.99 47.13 -14.20
C GLU A 12 -9.84 46.89 -13.23
N GLU A 13 -10.00 45.96 -12.29
CA GLU A 13 -9.03 45.74 -11.23
C GLU A 13 -7.64 45.28 -11.76
N HIS A 14 -7.62 44.62 -12.89
CA HIS A 14 -6.42 44.08 -13.55
C HIS A 14 -5.84 44.98 -14.64
N GLU A 15 -6.44 46.19 -14.84
CA GLU A 15 -6.04 47.13 -15.86
C GLU A 15 -5.31 48.34 -15.25
N TYR A 16 -4.41 48.92 -16.02
CA TYR A 16 -3.75 50.19 -15.74
C TYR A 16 -4.11 51.25 -16.80
N VAL A 17 -3.98 52.47 -16.41
CA VAL A 17 -4.23 53.62 -17.30
C VAL A 17 -3.05 53.77 -18.25
N TYR A 18 -3.26 53.46 -19.51
CA TYR A 18 -2.24 53.58 -20.56
C TYR A 18 -2.16 54.98 -21.12
N ASP A 19 -3.33 55.60 -21.41
CA ASP A 19 -3.52 56.96 -21.86
C ASP A 19 -4.69 57.59 -21.10
N GLU A 20 -4.89 58.91 -21.25
CA GLU A 20 -5.96 59.65 -20.62
C GLU A 20 -7.37 59.09 -20.88
N SER A 21 -7.53 58.28 -21.93
CA SER A 21 -8.82 57.72 -22.37
C SER A 21 -8.85 56.20 -22.48
N THR A 22 -7.72 55.50 -22.23
CA THR A 22 -7.64 54.05 -22.46
C THR A 22 -7.03 53.30 -21.29
N CYS A 23 -7.72 52.22 -20.89
CA CYS A 23 -7.20 51.19 -19.95
C CYS A 23 -6.56 50.05 -20.75
N LYS A 24 -5.48 49.51 -20.23
CA LYS A 24 -4.79 48.35 -20.79
C LYS A 24 -4.60 47.28 -19.75
N ASP A 25 -4.88 46.03 -20.14
CA ASP A 25 -4.63 44.84 -19.26
C ASP A 25 -3.14 44.71 -19.01
N CYS A 26 -2.74 44.48 -17.73
CA CYS A 26 -1.38 44.20 -17.33
C CYS A 26 -0.86 42.83 -17.88
N GLY A 27 -1.75 41.95 -18.32
CA GLY A 27 -1.43 40.63 -18.79
C GLY A 27 -1.28 39.59 -17.68
N PRO A 28 -1.23 38.30 -18.04
CA PRO A 28 -1.13 37.23 -17.06
C PRO A 28 0.18 37.31 -16.29
N GLY A 29 0.10 37.31 -14.96
CA GLY A 29 1.27 37.38 -14.08
C GLY A 29 1.70 38.75 -13.65
N PHE A 30 1.00 39.78 -14.10
CA PHE A 30 1.23 41.16 -13.70
C PHE A 30 -0.02 41.74 -13.07
N TRP A 31 0.15 42.68 -12.15
CA TRP A 31 -0.93 43.36 -11.46
C TRP A 31 -0.64 44.88 -11.41
N PRO A 32 -1.63 45.74 -11.57
CA PRO A 32 -1.41 47.17 -11.50
C PRO A 32 -1.05 47.62 -10.10
N TYR A 33 -0.16 48.60 -9.99
CA TYR A 33 0.08 49.32 -8.74
C TYR A 33 -1.20 50.04 -8.28
N LYS A 34 -1.21 50.46 -7.01
CA LYS A 34 -2.36 51.17 -6.43
C LYS A 34 -2.72 52.48 -7.18
N ASP A 35 -1.72 53.11 -7.78
CA ASP A 35 -1.87 54.31 -8.61
C ASP A 35 -2.41 54.01 -10.00
N LYS A 36 -2.46 52.72 -10.39
CA LYS A 36 -2.89 52.24 -11.73
C LYS A 36 -2.13 52.85 -12.91
N LEU A 37 -0.94 53.36 -12.72
CA LEU A 37 -0.11 53.93 -13.79
C LEU A 37 0.87 52.92 -14.39
N SER A 38 1.16 51.83 -13.70
CA SER A 38 2.08 50.78 -14.14
C SER A 38 1.73 49.44 -13.55
N CYS A 39 2.32 48.38 -14.09
CA CYS A 39 2.12 47.01 -13.64
C CYS A 39 3.39 46.49 -12.97
N TYR A 40 3.24 45.65 -11.94
CA TYR A 40 4.33 44.92 -11.30
C TYR A 40 4.12 43.40 -11.48
N ALA A 41 5.21 42.66 -11.49
CA ALA A 41 5.15 41.20 -11.53
C ALA A 41 4.64 40.63 -10.20
N LEU A 42 3.64 39.75 -10.25
CA LEU A 42 3.11 39.06 -9.09
C LEU A 42 4.14 38.12 -8.48
N GLU A 43 4.15 38.03 -7.15
CA GLU A 43 5.03 37.09 -6.44
C GLU A 43 4.59 35.66 -6.73
N LEU A 44 5.58 34.80 -7.11
CA LEU A 44 5.34 33.40 -7.41
C LEU A 44 4.97 32.63 -6.17
N GLN A 45 3.77 32.06 -6.15
CA GLN A 45 3.27 31.26 -5.05
C GLN A 45 3.61 29.78 -5.29
N TYR A 46 4.05 29.12 -4.24
CA TYR A 46 4.27 27.67 -4.17
C TYR A 46 4.10 27.23 -2.73
N MET A 47 4.00 25.92 -2.48
CA MET A 47 3.88 25.39 -1.11
C MET A 47 5.09 25.79 -0.27
N ARG A 48 4.86 26.61 0.75
CA ARG A 48 5.90 27.05 1.71
C ARG A 48 5.88 26.14 2.94
N TRP A 49 7.05 25.74 3.41
CA TRP A 49 7.20 24.86 4.58
C TRP A 49 6.62 25.44 5.88
N ASN A 50 6.47 26.75 5.97
CA ASN A 50 5.96 27.43 7.16
C ASN A 50 4.42 27.42 7.25
N THR A 51 3.72 26.90 6.25
CA THR A 51 2.27 26.83 6.28
C THR A 51 1.80 25.56 7.00
N PRO A 52 0.67 25.59 7.73
CA PRO A 52 0.10 24.41 8.36
C PRO A 52 -0.22 23.31 7.33
N TYR A 53 -0.54 23.68 6.11
CA TYR A 53 -0.79 22.77 4.98
C TYR A 53 0.43 21.91 4.61
N ALA A 54 1.65 22.41 4.83
CA ALA A 54 2.88 21.66 4.63
C ALA A 54 3.37 21.00 5.93
N LEU A 55 3.31 21.71 7.06
CA LEU A 55 3.88 21.28 8.33
C LEU A 55 3.19 20.02 8.89
N VAL A 56 1.84 19.96 8.83
CA VAL A 56 1.09 18.83 9.36
C VAL A 56 1.40 17.51 8.62
N PRO A 57 1.31 17.42 7.28
CA PRO A 57 1.66 16.18 6.59
C PRO A 57 3.16 15.85 6.68
N ALA A 58 4.04 16.84 6.75
CA ALA A 58 5.47 16.61 6.94
C ALA A 58 5.76 15.99 8.31
N ALA A 59 5.21 16.54 9.40
CA ALA A 59 5.37 15.99 10.74
C ALA A 59 4.82 14.58 10.87
N PHE A 60 3.64 14.33 10.28
CA PHE A 60 3.03 13.00 10.22
C PHE A 60 3.91 11.99 9.47
N SER A 61 4.49 12.39 8.34
CA SER A 61 5.40 11.54 7.56
C SER A 61 6.72 11.30 8.28
N CYS A 62 7.28 12.29 8.99
CA CYS A 62 8.46 12.09 9.84
C CYS A 62 8.20 11.01 10.91
N LEU A 63 7.07 11.10 11.61
CA LEU A 63 6.69 10.10 12.61
C LEU A 63 6.54 8.71 11.94
N GLY A 64 5.88 8.63 10.79
CA GLY A 64 5.74 7.40 10.01
C GLY A 64 7.07 6.77 9.61
N ILE A 65 8.04 7.57 9.18
CA ILE A 65 9.40 7.12 8.87
C ILE A 65 10.08 6.54 10.11
N LEU A 66 10.03 7.25 11.26
CA LEU A 66 10.65 6.78 12.50
C LEU A 66 10.07 5.43 12.95
N VAL A 67 8.74 5.30 12.92
CA VAL A 67 8.06 4.03 13.25
C VAL A 67 8.43 2.93 12.26
N THR A 68 8.51 3.24 10.97
CA THR A 68 8.91 2.28 9.94
C THR A 68 10.32 1.77 10.17
N PHE A 69 11.27 2.65 10.49
CA PHE A 69 12.64 2.25 10.84
C PHE A 69 12.69 1.39 12.10
N ALA A 70 11.94 1.74 13.13
CA ALA A 70 11.86 0.93 14.34
C ALA A 70 11.35 -0.49 14.04
N VAL A 71 10.33 -0.62 13.18
CA VAL A 71 9.82 -1.93 12.74
C VAL A 71 10.86 -2.69 11.91
N ILE A 72 11.58 -2.02 11.01
CA ILE A 72 12.65 -2.65 10.21
C ILE A 72 13.75 -3.20 11.14
N ILE A 73 14.23 -2.42 12.09
CA ILE A 73 15.25 -2.83 13.06
C ILE A 73 14.76 -4.04 13.87
N LEU A 74 13.51 -3.99 14.35
CA LEU A 74 12.91 -5.08 15.10
C LEU A 74 12.84 -6.38 14.27
N PHE A 75 12.45 -6.30 13.00
CA PHE A 75 12.38 -7.44 12.09
C PHE A 75 13.75 -8.01 11.74
N ILE A 76 14.77 -7.16 11.60
CA ILE A 76 16.16 -7.60 11.39
C ILE A 76 16.67 -8.35 12.64
N LYS A 77 16.44 -7.78 13.84
CA LYS A 77 16.85 -8.41 15.11
C LYS A 77 16.18 -9.77 15.33
N HIS A 78 14.93 -9.94 14.92
CA HIS A 78 14.14 -11.16 15.11
C HIS A 78 13.90 -11.93 13.80
N ASN A 79 14.81 -11.79 12.83
CA ASN A 79 14.69 -12.33 11.48
C ASN A 79 14.51 -13.86 11.43
N ASP A 80 15.07 -14.59 12.39
CA ASP A 80 15.06 -16.07 12.43
C ASP A 80 13.85 -16.63 13.18
N THR A 81 13.01 -15.80 13.77
CA THR A 81 11.84 -16.25 14.51
C THR A 81 10.78 -16.87 13.60
N PRO A 82 10.01 -17.86 14.09
CA PRO A 82 8.96 -18.54 13.32
C PRO A 82 7.93 -17.58 12.77
N LEU A 83 7.58 -16.50 13.49
CA LEU A 83 6.61 -15.49 13.08
C LEU A 83 7.07 -14.73 11.84
N VAL A 84 8.33 -14.25 11.82
CA VAL A 84 8.88 -13.49 10.68
C VAL A 84 9.06 -14.40 9.47
N ARG A 85 9.50 -15.65 9.66
CA ARG A 85 9.59 -16.65 8.58
C ARG A 85 8.23 -17.00 8.00
N ALA A 86 7.20 -17.20 8.82
CA ALA A 86 5.85 -17.51 8.38
C ALA A 86 5.22 -16.37 7.59
N SER A 87 5.52 -15.13 7.97
CA SER A 87 5.06 -13.91 7.28
C SER A 87 5.69 -13.70 5.88
N GLY A 88 6.73 -14.47 5.51
CA GLY A 88 7.48 -14.27 4.25
C GLY A 88 8.40 -13.05 4.35
N ARG A 89 9.61 -13.27 4.82
CA ARG A 89 10.61 -12.22 5.13
C ARG A 89 10.80 -11.22 3.99
N GLU A 90 11.07 -11.73 2.81
CA GLU A 90 11.41 -10.95 1.62
C GLU A 90 10.28 -9.98 1.25
N LEU A 91 9.06 -10.48 1.18
CA LEU A 91 7.88 -9.66 0.88
C LEU A 91 7.57 -8.65 1.99
N SER A 92 7.88 -8.98 3.24
CA SER A 92 7.69 -8.05 4.37
C SER A 92 8.68 -6.89 4.29
N TYR A 93 9.95 -7.14 3.95
CA TYR A 93 10.91 -6.06 3.74
C TYR A 93 10.58 -5.21 2.50
N MET A 94 10.12 -5.82 1.40
CA MET A 94 9.65 -5.06 0.23
C MET A 94 8.47 -4.16 0.59
N LEU A 95 7.53 -4.66 1.38
CA LEU A 95 6.38 -3.88 1.83
C LEU A 95 6.80 -2.70 2.72
N LEU A 96 7.71 -2.92 3.68
CA LEU A 96 8.27 -1.85 4.52
C LEU A 96 9.01 -0.80 3.69
N PHE A 97 9.74 -1.23 2.67
CA PHE A 97 10.40 -0.33 1.73
C PHE A 97 9.40 0.52 0.94
N GLY A 98 8.30 -0.07 0.45
CA GLY A 98 7.23 0.67 -0.21
C GLY A 98 6.56 1.69 0.72
N ILE A 99 6.29 1.33 1.97
CA ILE A 99 5.75 2.21 3.01
C ILE A 99 6.70 3.39 3.26
N PHE A 100 7.99 3.10 3.41
CA PHE A 100 9.03 4.13 3.58
C PHE A 100 9.07 5.11 2.40
N LEU A 101 9.03 4.59 1.16
CA LEU A 101 9.00 5.43 -0.04
C LEU A 101 7.76 6.33 -0.11
N CYS A 102 6.59 5.85 0.32
CA CYS A 102 5.37 6.66 0.36
C CYS A 102 5.50 7.84 1.33
N TYR A 103 6.07 7.62 2.52
CA TYR A 103 6.34 8.72 3.45
C TYR A 103 7.40 9.69 2.91
N LEU A 104 8.48 9.16 2.32
CA LEU A 104 9.52 9.99 1.73
C LEU A 104 8.99 10.85 0.58
N ASN A 105 8.08 10.31 -0.23
CA ASN A 105 7.46 11.03 -1.34
C ASN A 105 6.61 12.23 -0.88
N THR A 106 6.10 12.24 0.35
CA THR A 106 5.40 13.40 0.92
C THR A 106 6.30 14.64 0.94
N PHE A 107 7.59 14.49 1.23
CA PHE A 107 8.53 15.62 1.19
C PHE A 107 8.78 16.13 -0.23
N ALA A 108 8.82 15.22 -1.21
CA ALA A 108 8.91 15.62 -2.62
C ALA A 108 7.65 16.37 -3.06
N LEU A 109 6.46 15.99 -2.60
CA LEU A 109 5.18 16.67 -2.90
C LEU A 109 5.12 18.07 -2.30
N LEU A 110 5.73 18.29 -1.14
CA LEU A 110 5.77 19.58 -0.45
C LEU A 110 6.91 20.50 -0.92
N ALA A 111 7.91 19.96 -1.62
CA ALA A 111 9.05 20.72 -2.10
C ALA A 111 8.67 21.70 -3.22
N LYS A 112 9.45 22.78 -3.36
CA LYS A 112 9.28 23.73 -4.47
C LYS A 112 9.36 22.99 -5.81
N PRO A 113 8.38 23.13 -6.69
CA PRO A 113 8.37 22.45 -7.97
C PRO A 113 9.60 22.82 -8.83
N THR A 114 10.40 21.83 -9.13
CA THR A 114 11.49 21.86 -10.13
C THR A 114 11.29 20.66 -11.05
N THR A 115 11.97 20.60 -12.19
CA THR A 115 11.84 19.46 -13.10
C THR A 115 12.17 18.14 -12.42
N GLU A 116 13.24 18.11 -11.62
CA GLU A 116 13.68 16.92 -10.87
C GLU A 116 12.67 16.50 -9.79
N ILE A 117 12.14 17.46 -9.05
CA ILE A 117 11.09 17.21 -8.04
C ILE A 117 9.84 16.66 -8.72
N CYS A 118 9.46 17.21 -9.88
CA CYS A 118 8.28 16.72 -10.62
C CYS A 118 8.49 15.29 -11.16
N ILE A 119 9.69 14.91 -11.54
CA ILE A 119 10.04 13.52 -11.87
C ILE A 119 9.88 12.63 -10.63
N THR A 120 10.49 13.03 -9.52
CA THR A 120 10.44 12.29 -8.25
C THR A 120 9.01 12.08 -7.76
N GLN A 121 8.15 13.08 -7.86
CA GLN A 121 6.73 12.98 -7.50
C GLN A 121 6.00 11.95 -8.36
N ARG A 122 6.18 11.97 -9.69
CA ARG A 122 5.55 11.02 -10.62
C ARG A 122 5.96 9.59 -10.32
N PHE A 123 7.26 9.35 -10.11
CA PHE A 123 7.78 8.03 -9.73
C PHE A 123 7.33 7.62 -8.34
N GLY A 124 7.48 8.50 -7.36
CA GLY A 124 7.28 8.19 -5.96
C GLY A 124 5.87 7.71 -5.64
N VAL A 125 4.83 8.41 -6.14
CA VAL A 125 3.44 8.02 -5.91
C VAL A 125 3.13 6.67 -6.59
N GLY A 126 3.44 6.54 -7.88
CA GLY A 126 3.09 5.34 -8.64
C GLY A 126 3.84 4.10 -8.16
N VAL A 127 5.16 4.19 -8.04
CA VAL A 127 6.02 3.05 -7.66
C VAL A 127 5.85 2.69 -6.18
N GLY A 128 5.73 3.69 -5.29
CA GLY A 128 5.51 3.43 -3.87
C GLY A 128 4.25 2.58 -3.63
N PHE A 129 3.14 2.93 -4.26
CA PHE A 129 1.90 2.16 -4.18
C PHE A 129 2.02 0.79 -4.84
N SER A 130 2.67 0.68 -6.00
CA SER A 130 2.82 -0.61 -6.68
C SER A 130 3.68 -1.60 -5.87
N ILE A 131 4.66 -1.13 -5.10
CA ILE A 131 5.43 -1.97 -4.18
C ILE A 131 4.53 -2.48 -3.05
N ILE A 132 3.75 -1.60 -2.42
CA ILE A 132 2.85 -1.98 -1.33
C ILE A 132 1.81 -2.99 -1.82
N TYR A 133 1.05 -2.64 -2.86
CA TYR A 133 -0.07 -3.47 -3.32
C TYR A 133 0.39 -4.70 -4.10
N GLY A 134 1.51 -4.64 -4.82
CA GLY A 134 2.15 -5.79 -5.44
C GLY A 134 2.61 -6.82 -4.42
N ALA A 135 3.25 -6.39 -3.33
CA ALA A 135 3.66 -7.28 -2.24
C ALA A 135 2.44 -7.88 -1.51
N LEU A 136 1.39 -7.10 -1.25
CA LEU A 136 0.15 -7.58 -0.64
C LEU A 136 -0.59 -8.57 -1.53
N LEU A 137 -0.71 -8.28 -2.83
CA LEU A 137 -1.33 -9.18 -3.80
C LEU A 137 -0.58 -10.51 -3.88
N THR A 138 0.74 -10.46 -3.91
CA THR A 138 1.57 -11.66 -3.96
C THR A 138 1.41 -12.49 -2.68
N LYS A 139 1.33 -11.86 -1.51
CA LYS A 139 1.07 -12.54 -0.22
C LYS A 139 -0.31 -13.21 -0.21
N THR A 140 -1.36 -12.49 -0.59
CA THR A 140 -2.74 -13.04 -0.60
C THR A 140 -2.90 -14.14 -1.65
N ASN A 141 -2.29 -14.00 -2.82
CA ASN A 141 -2.29 -15.05 -3.85
C ASN A 141 -1.58 -16.32 -3.36
N ARG A 142 -0.43 -16.19 -2.66
CA ARG A 142 0.26 -17.32 -2.05
C ARG A 142 -0.64 -18.07 -1.08
N ILE A 143 -1.33 -17.36 -0.19
CA ILE A 143 -2.26 -17.92 0.78
C ILE A 143 -3.39 -18.66 0.05
N SER A 144 -4.04 -18.01 -0.93
CA SER A 144 -5.11 -18.63 -1.72
C SER A 144 -4.64 -19.92 -2.40
N ARG A 145 -3.46 -19.93 -3.03
CA ARG A 145 -2.91 -21.11 -3.70
C ARG A 145 -2.61 -22.27 -2.76
N ILE A 146 -2.09 -22.01 -1.58
CA ILE A 146 -1.83 -23.03 -0.57
C ILE A 146 -3.13 -23.74 -0.18
N PHE A 147 -4.21 -22.98 0.02
CA PHE A 147 -5.49 -23.53 0.42
C PHE A 147 -6.26 -24.20 -0.73
N ASP A 148 -6.26 -23.61 -1.91
CA ASP A 148 -6.88 -24.22 -3.09
C ASP A 148 -6.22 -25.58 -3.42
N SER A 149 -4.92 -25.74 -3.16
CA SER A 149 -4.23 -27.01 -3.33
C SER A 149 -4.50 -27.98 -2.20
N ALA A 150 -4.53 -27.52 -0.95
CA ALA A 150 -4.84 -28.38 0.20
C ALA A 150 -6.26 -28.97 0.11
N SER A 151 -7.20 -28.26 -0.52
CA SER A 151 -8.58 -28.75 -0.69
C SER A 151 -8.75 -29.70 -1.89
N LYS A 152 -7.89 -29.62 -2.92
CA LYS A 152 -8.04 -30.36 -4.17
C LYS A 152 -7.10 -31.52 -4.36
N SER A 153 -5.88 -31.47 -3.80
CA SER A 153 -4.82 -32.44 -4.02
C SER A 153 -3.72 -32.29 -2.96
N ALA A 154 -3.10 -33.41 -2.58
CA ALA A 154 -1.92 -33.41 -1.71
C ALA A 154 -0.65 -32.88 -2.40
N GLN A 155 -0.75 -32.46 -3.67
CA GLN A 155 0.40 -31.95 -4.42
C GLN A 155 0.76 -30.52 -4.01
N ARG A 156 2.05 -30.27 -3.83
CA ARG A 156 2.58 -28.95 -3.49
C ARG A 156 2.38 -27.97 -4.66
N PRO A 157 1.67 -26.85 -4.48
CA PRO A 157 1.44 -25.92 -5.58
C PRO A 157 2.74 -25.26 -6.05
N ASN A 158 2.79 -24.96 -7.36
CA ASN A 158 3.91 -24.25 -7.99
C ASN A 158 3.94 -22.77 -7.56
N TYR A 159 5.11 -22.13 -7.65
CA TYR A 159 5.35 -20.69 -7.38
C TYR A 159 5.12 -20.24 -5.93
N ILE A 160 5.30 -21.13 -4.93
CA ILE A 160 5.22 -20.78 -3.49
C ILE A 160 6.58 -20.40 -2.92
N SER A 161 7.66 -20.71 -3.63
CA SER A 161 9.02 -20.46 -3.13
C SER A 161 9.26 -18.96 -2.90
N PRO A 162 10.05 -18.56 -1.89
CA PRO A 162 10.36 -17.13 -1.64
C PRO A 162 10.91 -16.42 -2.87
N LYS A 163 11.78 -17.08 -3.64
CA LYS A 163 12.35 -16.53 -4.89
C LYS A 163 11.27 -16.23 -5.93
N SER A 164 10.33 -17.15 -6.16
CA SER A 164 9.21 -16.92 -7.09
C SER A 164 8.32 -15.76 -6.64
N GLN A 165 8.08 -15.62 -5.35
CA GLN A 165 7.25 -14.53 -4.81
C GLN A 165 7.91 -13.17 -5.04
N VAL A 166 9.22 -13.06 -4.83
CA VAL A 166 9.98 -11.83 -5.11
C VAL A 166 9.93 -11.51 -6.61
N ILE A 167 10.16 -12.50 -7.49
CA ILE A 167 10.11 -12.31 -8.94
C ILE A 167 8.74 -11.79 -9.38
N ILE A 168 7.65 -12.41 -8.91
CA ILE A 168 6.28 -11.96 -9.25
C ILE A 168 6.07 -10.51 -8.79
N THR A 169 6.46 -10.17 -7.57
CA THR A 169 6.32 -8.80 -7.06
C THR A 169 7.16 -7.81 -7.86
N CYS A 170 8.42 -8.15 -8.18
CA CYS A 170 9.27 -7.31 -9.01
C CYS A 170 8.69 -7.12 -10.42
N THR A 171 8.07 -8.15 -11.00
CA THR A 171 7.39 -8.02 -12.30
C THR A 171 6.22 -7.05 -12.22
N LEU A 172 5.40 -7.13 -11.18
CA LEU A 172 4.29 -6.17 -10.97
C LEU A 172 4.80 -4.73 -10.82
N ILE A 173 5.89 -4.53 -10.08
CA ILE A 173 6.53 -3.21 -9.91
C ILE A 173 7.10 -2.72 -11.25
N ALA A 174 7.76 -3.60 -12.02
CA ALA A 174 8.34 -3.26 -13.31
C ALA A 174 7.28 -2.77 -14.31
N VAL A 175 6.07 -3.35 -14.31
CA VAL A 175 4.96 -2.86 -15.12
C VAL A 175 4.64 -1.40 -14.79
N GLN A 176 4.54 -1.04 -13.50
CA GLN A 176 4.28 0.36 -13.10
C GLN A 176 5.43 1.29 -13.52
N ILE A 177 6.67 0.85 -13.37
CA ILE A 177 7.85 1.65 -13.79
C ILE A 177 7.78 1.92 -15.29
N ILE A 178 7.50 0.90 -16.11
CA ILE A 178 7.38 1.04 -17.56
C ILE A 178 6.24 2.01 -17.90
N LEU A 179 5.08 1.86 -17.29
CA LEU A 179 3.93 2.76 -17.50
C LEU A 179 4.29 4.22 -17.14
N THR A 180 4.99 4.43 -16.03
CA THR A 180 5.46 5.76 -15.62
C THR A 180 6.48 6.34 -16.60
N LEU A 181 7.41 5.53 -17.13
CA LEU A 181 8.37 5.95 -18.13
C LEU A 181 7.70 6.32 -19.45
N VAL A 182 6.73 5.53 -19.91
CA VAL A 182 5.92 5.84 -21.10
C VAL A 182 5.15 7.15 -20.89
N TRP A 183 4.53 7.34 -19.75
CA TRP A 183 3.85 8.59 -19.42
C TRP A 183 4.80 9.79 -19.48
N MET A 184 6.02 9.67 -18.93
CA MET A 184 7.01 10.75 -18.97
C MET A 184 7.56 11.02 -20.38
N ALA A 185 7.59 10.02 -21.25
CA ALA A 185 7.96 10.20 -22.65
C ALA A 185 6.87 10.94 -23.44
N VAL A 186 5.59 10.67 -23.16
CA VAL A 186 4.44 11.32 -23.81
C VAL A 186 4.22 12.73 -23.26
N GLU A 187 4.32 12.90 -21.96
CA GLU A 187 4.16 14.19 -21.26
C GLU A 187 5.44 14.51 -20.49
N PRO A 188 6.42 15.21 -21.11
CA PRO A 188 7.69 15.50 -20.46
C PRO A 188 7.50 16.23 -19.13
N PRO A 189 8.23 15.81 -18.08
CA PRO A 189 8.18 16.46 -16.78
C PRO A 189 8.73 17.88 -16.88
N GLY A 190 8.13 18.78 -16.16
CA GLY A 190 8.50 20.17 -16.11
C GLY A 190 7.65 20.94 -15.14
N THR A 191 7.81 22.25 -15.12
CA THR A 191 7.00 23.16 -14.32
C THR A 191 6.07 23.99 -15.24
N ARG A 192 4.93 24.40 -14.72
CA ARG A 192 4.02 25.33 -15.39
C ARG A 192 3.53 26.39 -14.42
N PHE A 193 3.27 27.56 -14.93
CA PHE A 193 2.53 28.60 -14.21
C PHE A 193 1.03 28.33 -14.35
N HIS A 194 0.32 28.41 -13.26
CA HIS A 194 -1.11 28.25 -13.21
C HIS A 194 -1.72 29.54 -12.63
N TYR A 195 -2.72 30.05 -13.30
CA TYR A 195 -3.41 31.29 -12.94
C TYR A 195 -4.86 30.97 -12.53
N PRO A 196 -5.10 30.57 -11.25
CA PRO A 196 -6.47 30.28 -10.78
C PRO A 196 -7.34 31.54 -10.76
N THR A 197 -6.70 32.67 -10.50
CA THR A 197 -7.27 34.03 -10.54
C THR A 197 -6.26 34.96 -11.20
N ARG A 198 -6.73 36.11 -11.66
CA ARG A 198 -5.86 37.11 -12.32
C ARG A 198 -4.74 37.64 -11.42
N ASN A 199 -4.99 37.67 -10.11
CA ASN A 199 -4.07 38.21 -9.10
C ASN A 199 -3.13 37.17 -8.46
N GLN A 200 -3.10 35.96 -8.97
CA GLN A 200 -2.26 34.88 -8.40
C GLN A 200 -1.52 34.11 -9.47
N ILE A 201 -0.22 33.90 -9.24
CA ILE A 201 0.61 32.99 -10.01
C ILE A 201 1.04 31.84 -9.13
N ILE A 202 0.71 30.62 -9.52
CA ILE A 202 1.10 29.41 -8.80
C ILE A 202 2.06 28.60 -9.66
N LEU A 203 3.20 28.24 -9.08
CA LEU A 203 4.14 27.31 -9.71
C LEU A 203 3.71 25.87 -9.38
N LYS A 204 3.35 25.11 -10.41
CA LYS A 204 2.98 23.68 -10.30
C LYS A 204 3.82 22.83 -11.23
N CYS A 205 3.91 21.54 -10.93
CA CYS A 205 4.39 20.57 -11.91
C CYS A 205 3.46 20.54 -13.12
N LYS A 206 4.03 20.37 -14.31
CA LYS A 206 3.30 20.21 -15.57
C LYS A 206 2.66 18.84 -15.62
N ILE A 207 1.60 18.65 -14.87
CA ILE A 207 0.79 17.43 -14.82
C ILE A 207 -0.65 17.84 -15.03
N GLN A 208 -1.33 17.19 -15.97
CA GLN A 208 -2.78 17.30 -16.08
C GLN A 208 -3.43 16.40 -15.04
N ASP A 209 -4.47 16.86 -14.37
CA ASP A 209 -5.13 16.10 -13.30
C ASP A 209 -5.66 14.75 -13.81
N MET A 210 -6.17 14.69 -15.04
CA MET A 210 -6.61 13.44 -15.67
C MET A 210 -5.44 12.50 -15.97
N SER A 211 -4.30 13.00 -16.44
CA SER A 211 -3.08 12.18 -16.68
C SER A 211 -2.58 11.55 -15.39
N PHE A 212 -2.66 12.27 -14.28
CA PHE A 212 -2.34 11.73 -12.96
C PHE A 212 -3.24 10.55 -12.59
N LEU A 213 -4.56 10.67 -12.77
CA LEU A 213 -5.49 9.57 -12.51
C LEU A 213 -5.22 8.34 -13.40
N PHE A 214 -4.98 8.56 -14.69
CA PHE A 214 -4.63 7.46 -15.60
C PHE A 214 -3.35 6.75 -15.18
N SER A 215 -2.36 7.49 -14.67
CA SER A 215 -1.13 6.89 -14.15
C SER A 215 -1.36 6.00 -12.93
N GLN A 216 -2.42 6.27 -12.15
CA GLN A 216 -2.79 5.47 -10.98
C GLN A 216 -3.76 4.32 -11.30
N LEU A 217 -4.28 4.23 -12.55
CA LEU A 217 -5.23 3.18 -12.93
C LEU A 217 -4.70 1.77 -12.68
N TYR A 218 -3.41 1.55 -12.97
CA TYR A 218 -2.76 0.26 -12.69
C TYR A 218 -2.76 -0.07 -11.19
N ASN A 219 -2.45 0.89 -10.33
CA ASN A 219 -2.52 0.70 -8.88
C ASN A 219 -3.96 0.40 -8.42
N MET A 220 -4.97 1.01 -9.03
CA MET A 220 -6.39 0.68 -8.76
C MET A 220 -6.72 -0.77 -9.13
N VAL A 221 -6.19 -1.27 -10.25
CA VAL A 221 -6.34 -2.69 -10.63
C VAL A 221 -5.67 -3.60 -9.61
N LEU A 222 -4.45 -3.26 -9.14
CA LEU A 222 -3.77 -4.01 -8.09
C LEU A 222 -4.58 -4.04 -6.79
N ILE A 223 -5.11 -2.89 -6.35
CA ILE A 223 -5.93 -2.76 -5.14
C ILE A 223 -7.19 -3.62 -5.27
N THR A 224 -7.91 -3.51 -6.38
CA THR A 224 -9.14 -4.27 -6.63
C THR A 224 -8.87 -5.78 -6.63
N THR A 225 -7.84 -6.21 -7.34
CA THR A 225 -7.44 -7.62 -7.40
C THR A 225 -7.02 -8.12 -6.02
N CYS A 226 -6.23 -7.35 -5.28
CA CYS A 226 -5.82 -7.70 -3.92
C CYS A 226 -7.04 -7.81 -2.99
N THR A 227 -8.01 -6.91 -3.11
CA THR A 227 -9.26 -6.92 -2.32
C THR A 227 -10.07 -8.18 -2.59
N VAL A 228 -10.22 -8.58 -3.86
CA VAL A 228 -10.91 -9.83 -4.25
C VAL A 228 -10.22 -11.05 -3.61
N TYR A 229 -8.89 -11.14 -3.70
CA TYR A 229 -8.15 -12.22 -3.06
C TYR A 229 -8.25 -12.17 -1.53
N ALA A 230 -8.22 -10.98 -0.91
CA ALA A 230 -8.37 -10.81 0.53
C ALA A 230 -9.75 -11.28 1.02
N VAL A 231 -10.82 -10.99 0.29
CA VAL A 231 -12.17 -11.50 0.57
C VAL A 231 -12.24 -13.02 0.44
N LYS A 232 -11.65 -13.59 -0.63
CA LYS A 232 -11.59 -15.05 -0.85
C LYS A 232 -10.85 -15.76 0.29
N THR A 233 -9.75 -15.18 0.79
CA THR A 233 -8.91 -15.80 1.83
C THR A 233 -9.36 -15.50 3.25
N ARG A 234 -10.34 -14.63 3.47
CA ARG A 234 -10.81 -14.20 4.80
C ARG A 234 -11.25 -15.33 5.72
N LYS A 235 -11.85 -16.39 5.17
CA LYS A 235 -12.39 -17.54 5.93
C LYS A 235 -11.33 -18.60 6.26
N ILE A 236 -10.10 -18.41 5.78
CA ILE A 236 -9.04 -19.40 5.91
C ILE A 236 -8.43 -19.30 7.32
N PRO A 237 -8.41 -20.39 8.11
CA PRO A 237 -7.73 -20.42 9.39
C PRO A 237 -6.21 -20.46 9.14
N GLU A 238 -5.53 -19.36 9.40
CA GLU A 238 -4.08 -19.27 9.29
C GLU A 238 -3.41 -19.10 10.65
N ASN A 239 -2.17 -19.56 10.73
CA ASN A 239 -1.30 -19.16 11.80
C ASN A 239 -1.12 -17.64 11.76
N PHE A 240 -1.44 -16.94 12.87
CA PHE A 240 -1.34 -15.48 13.04
C PHE A 240 -2.37 -14.61 12.31
N ASN A 241 -3.43 -15.16 11.72
CA ASN A 241 -4.54 -14.39 11.10
C ASN A 241 -4.12 -13.30 10.09
N GLU A 242 -3.02 -13.47 9.36
CA GLU A 242 -2.46 -12.45 8.47
C GLU A 242 -3.47 -12.02 7.39
N SER A 243 -4.26 -12.96 6.86
CA SER A 243 -5.31 -12.70 5.86
C SER A 243 -6.35 -11.70 6.32
N LYS A 244 -6.76 -11.76 7.60
CA LYS A 244 -7.74 -10.83 8.16
C LYS A 244 -7.20 -9.40 8.21
N PHE A 245 -5.94 -9.23 8.60
CA PHE A 245 -5.29 -7.92 8.64
C PHE A 245 -5.08 -7.34 7.24
N ILE A 246 -4.72 -8.18 6.25
CA ILE A 246 -4.65 -7.75 4.85
C ILE A 246 -6.04 -7.33 4.37
N GLY A 247 -7.09 -8.10 4.66
CA GLY A 247 -8.46 -7.74 4.29
C GLY A 247 -8.89 -6.40 4.87
N PHE A 248 -8.59 -6.14 6.14
CA PHE A 248 -8.88 -4.86 6.78
C PHE A 248 -8.09 -3.70 6.15
N THR A 249 -6.80 -3.92 5.86
CA THR A 249 -5.95 -2.95 5.16
C THR A 249 -6.55 -2.57 3.80
N MET A 250 -6.97 -3.55 3.01
CA MET A 250 -7.55 -3.31 1.67
C MET A 250 -8.87 -2.58 1.74
N TYR A 251 -9.73 -2.93 2.70
CA TYR A 251 -11.00 -2.23 2.92
C TYR A 251 -10.78 -0.74 3.27
N THR A 252 -9.89 -0.47 4.22
CA THR A 252 -9.57 0.91 4.63
C THR A 252 -8.91 1.69 3.47
N THR A 253 -8.05 1.04 2.69
CA THR A 253 -7.46 1.63 1.49
C THR A 253 -8.53 2.07 0.48
N CYS A 254 -9.53 1.23 0.22
CA CYS A 254 -10.64 1.60 -0.68
C CYS A 254 -11.39 2.84 -0.17
N ILE A 255 -11.65 2.93 1.14
CA ILE A 255 -12.30 4.11 1.74
C ILE A 255 -11.45 5.37 1.54
N ILE A 256 -10.12 5.28 1.76
CA ILE A 256 -9.22 6.42 1.57
C ILE A 256 -9.27 6.91 0.12
N TRP A 257 -9.24 6.01 -0.87
CA TRP A 257 -9.32 6.38 -2.28
C TRP A 257 -10.68 6.97 -2.66
N LEU A 258 -11.77 6.42 -2.13
CA LEU A 258 -13.12 6.97 -2.35
C LEU A 258 -13.28 8.37 -1.77
N ALA A 259 -12.63 8.67 -0.64
CA ALA A 259 -12.62 10.01 -0.06
C ALA A 259 -11.67 10.95 -0.80
N PHE A 260 -10.50 10.44 -1.23
CA PHE A 260 -9.47 11.24 -1.90
C PHE A 260 -9.95 11.83 -3.22
N ILE A 261 -10.58 11.04 -4.09
CA ILE A 261 -10.96 11.47 -5.45
C ILE A 261 -11.86 12.72 -5.42
N PRO A 262 -13.01 12.75 -4.72
CA PRO A 262 -13.87 13.93 -4.73
C PRO A 262 -13.22 15.14 -4.05
N ILE A 263 -12.42 14.96 -3.01
CA ILE A 263 -11.75 16.06 -2.34
C ILE A 263 -10.68 16.66 -3.26
N TYR A 264 -9.85 15.84 -3.90
CA TYR A 264 -8.78 16.28 -4.79
C TYR A 264 -9.32 17.10 -5.98
N PHE A 265 -10.40 16.66 -6.61
CA PHE A 265 -11.02 17.36 -7.73
C PHE A 265 -11.89 18.54 -7.28
N GLY A 266 -12.60 18.40 -6.17
CA GLY A 266 -13.45 19.47 -5.63
C GLY A 266 -12.66 20.69 -5.14
N THR A 267 -11.40 20.52 -4.74
CA THR A 267 -10.53 21.59 -4.24
C THR A 267 -9.57 22.17 -5.29
N GLY A 268 -9.82 21.93 -6.57
CA GLY A 268 -8.90 22.29 -7.68
C GLY A 268 -8.48 23.76 -7.76
N LYS A 269 -9.26 24.70 -7.18
CA LYS A 269 -8.91 26.13 -7.09
C LYS A 269 -7.93 26.44 -5.95
N ALA A 270 -7.95 25.65 -4.87
CA ALA A 270 -7.07 25.82 -3.71
C ALA A 270 -5.90 24.84 -3.80
N TYR A 271 -4.81 25.25 -4.45
CA TYR A 271 -3.64 24.40 -4.72
C TYR A 271 -3.01 23.83 -3.45
N GLU A 272 -2.98 24.59 -2.35
CA GLU A 272 -2.45 24.12 -1.08
C GLU A 272 -3.25 22.94 -0.54
N THR A 273 -4.58 23.03 -0.57
CA THR A 273 -5.48 21.96 -0.16
C THR A 273 -5.34 20.73 -1.06
N GLN A 274 -5.19 20.92 -2.36
CA GLN A 274 -5.01 19.84 -3.32
C GLN A 274 -3.73 19.02 -3.03
N ILE A 275 -2.59 19.71 -2.86
CA ILE A 275 -1.31 19.07 -2.52
C ILE A 275 -1.38 18.40 -1.15
N THR A 276 -1.92 19.08 -0.14
CA THR A 276 -2.09 18.52 1.21
C THR A 276 -2.95 17.27 1.20
N THR A 277 -4.05 17.26 0.44
CA THR A 277 -4.92 16.08 0.29
C THR A 277 -4.16 14.90 -0.30
N LEU A 278 -3.32 15.13 -1.31
CA LEU A 278 -2.48 14.08 -1.90
C LEU A 278 -1.44 13.55 -0.90
N CYS A 279 -0.78 14.43 -0.16
CA CYS A 279 0.17 14.08 0.89
C CYS A 279 -0.48 13.24 1.99
N VAL A 280 -1.65 13.69 2.47
CA VAL A 280 -2.41 12.99 3.51
C VAL A 280 -2.87 11.61 3.01
N ALA A 281 -3.45 11.53 1.81
CA ALA A 281 -3.89 10.25 1.25
C ALA A 281 -2.74 9.26 1.10
N THR A 282 -1.58 9.71 0.60
CA THR A 282 -0.39 8.85 0.45
C THR A 282 0.13 8.37 1.81
N SER A 283 0.27 9.27 2.78
CA SER A 283 0.75 8.94 4.11
C SER A 283 -0.24 8.07 4.89
N MET A 284 -1.54 8.30 4.76
CA MET A 284 -2.58 7.48 5.39
C MET A 284 -2.59 6.05 4.85
N ASN A 285 -2.46 5.85 3.54
CA ASN A 285 -2.35 4.52 2.95
C ASN A 285 -1.11 3.76 3.48
N ALA A 286 0.03 4.44 3.57
CA ALA A 286 1.25 3.89 4.16
C ALA A 286 1.04 3.52 5.64
N THR A 287 0.41 4.40 6.42
CA THR A 287 0.12 4.18 7.85
C THR A 287 -0.82 3.01 8.07
N VAL A 288 -1.89 2.90 7.28
CA VAL A 288 -2.83 1.76 7.36
C VAL A 288 -2.11 0.45 7.10
N ALA A 289 -1.26 0.39 6.05
CA ALA A 289 -0.47 -0.80 5.78
C ALA A 289 0.52 -1.10 6.92
N LEU A 290 1.21 -0.09 7.46
CA LEU A 290 2.16 -0.24 8.56
C LEU A 290 1.46 -0.75 9.83
N VAL A 291 0.40 -0.06 10.26
CA VAL A 291 -0.29 -0.38 11.51
C VAL A 291 -1.01 -1.73 11.42
N CYS A 292 -1.82 -1.94 10.41
CA CYS A 292 -2.64 -3.15 10.32
C CYS A 292 -1.80 -4.42 10.17
N LEU A 293 -0.71 -4.37 9.41
CA LEU A 293 0.07 -5.57 9.09
C LEU A 293 1.22 -5.83 10.07
N TYR A 294 1.81 -4.78 10.64
CA TYR A 294 2.99 -4.93 11.50
C TYR A 294 2.68 -4.78 12.98
N SER A 295 1.68 -4.01 13.39
CA SER A 295 1.32 -3.84 14.79
C SER A 295 1.04 -5.17 15.51
N PRO A 296 0.25 -6.12 14.94
CA PRO A 296 0.03 -7.41 15.58
C PRO A 296 1.29 -8.25 15.71
N LYS A 297 2.20 -8.14 14.74
CA LYS A 297 3.48 -8.88 14.73
C LYS A 297 4.46 -8.29 15.76
N VAL A 298 4.57 -6.98 15.80
CA VAL A 298 5.38 -6.25 16.80
C VAL A 298 4.87 -6.57 18.20
N TYR A 299 3.55 -6.57 18.41
CA TYR A 299 2.93 -6.94 19.67
C TYR A 299 3.34 -8.35 20.14
N ILE A 300 3.32 -9.34 19.23
CA ILE A 300 3.74 -10.71 19.57
C ILE A 300 5.25 -10.79 19.83
N ILE A 301 6.07 -10.11 19.04
CA ILE A 301 7.53 -10.16 19.17
C ILE A 301 7.99 -9.53 20.48
N VAL A 302 7.39 -8.39 20.87
CA VAL A 302 7.86 -7.58 22.01
C VAL A 302 7.18 -7.99 23.32
N LEU A 303 5.85 -8.18 23.30
CA LEU A 303 5.07 -8.36 24.53
C LEU A 303 4.72 -9.83 24.83
N HIS A 304 4.71 -10.69 23.81
CA HIS A 304 4.37 -12.11 23.98
C HIS A 304 5.33 -13.02 23.20
N PRO A 305 6.64 -13.04 23.53
CA PRO A 305 7.63 -13.88 22.86
C PRO A 305 7.33 -15.38 23.03
N ASP A 306 6.63 -15.76 24.09
CA ASP A 306 6.09 -17.10 24.35
C ASP A 306 5.12 -17.60 23.28
N LYS A 307 4.36 -16.68 22.62
CA LYS A 307 3.46 -17.01 21.51
C LYS A 307 4.18 -17.11 20.15
N ASN A 308 5.45 -16.72 20.09
CA ASN A 308 6.28 -16.78 18.87
C ASN A 308 6.88 -18.19 18.69
N VAL A 309 6.09 -19.23 18.91
CA VAL A 309 6.42 -20.64 18.70
C VAL A 309 5.65 -21.20 17.52
N ARG A 310 6.27 -22.10 16.78
CA ARG A 310 5.61 -22.83 15.71
C ARG A 310 4.58 -23.77 16.35
N LYS A 311 3.30 -23.40 16.32
CA LYS A 311 2.23 -24.35 16.65
C LYS A 311 2.26 -25.42 15.58
N LEU A 312 2.83 -26.57 15.93
CA LEU A 312 2.62 -27.80 15.18
C LEU A 312 1.12 -28.07 15.29
N THR A 313 0.39 -27.86 14.20
CA THR A 313 -0.99 -28.34 14.07
C THR A 313 -0.90 -29.86 13.90
N MET A 314 -0.53 -30.56 14.96
CA MET A 314 -0.84 -31.96 15.07
C MET A 314 -2.36 -32.03 15.21
N ASN A 315 -2.99 -32.71 14.26
CA ASN A 315 -4.39 -33.06 14.34
C ASN A 315 -4.66 -33.71 15.69
N SER A 316 -5.19 -32.94 16.64
CA SER A 316 -5.66 -33.44 17.94
C SER A 316 -6.69 -34.55 17.76
N ALA A 317 -7.38 -34.60 16.61
CA ALA A 317 -8.28 -35.67 16.22
C ALA A 317 -7.55 -37.02 15.99
N ALA A 318 -6.32 -37.03 15.50
CA ALA A 318 -5.55 -38.27 15.30
C ALA A 318 -4.97 -38.76 16.62
N TYR A 319 -4.54 -37.88 17.51
CA TYR A 319 -4.03 -38.23 18.84
C TYR A 319 -5.13 -38.79 19.78
N ASN A 320 -6.31 -38.19 19.77
CA ASN A 320 -7.45 -38.69 20.55
C ASN A 320 -8.03 -40.00 20.00
N LYS A 321 -7.90 -40.28 18.70
CA LYS A 321 -8.31 -41.56 18.11
C LYS A 321 -7.37 -42.69 18.45
N TYR A 322 -6.08 -42.37 18.65
CA TYR A 322 -5.06 -43.39 19.06
C TYR A 322 -5.18 -43.73 20.54
N ASN A 323 -5.48 -42.79 21.43
CA ASN A 323 -5.64 -43.02 22.87
C ASN A 323 -6.98 -43.66 23.27
N ASN A 324 -8.03 -43.59 22.42
CA ASN A 324 -9.33 -44.24 22.71
C ASN A 324 -9.46 -45.67 22.16
N SER A 325 -8.43 -46.22 21.51
CA SER A 325 -8.45 -47.57 20.93
C SER A 325 -7.60 -48.57 21.69
N GLY A 326 -7.10 -48.23 22.87
CA GLY A 326 -6.14 -49.05 23.58
C GLY A 326 -6.55 -49.32 25.06
N SER A 327 -7.64 -50.04 25.28
CA SER A 327 -7.79 -50.79 26.52
C SER A 327 -7.59 -52.28 26.28
N GLY A 328 -6.36 -52.73 26.46
CA GLY A 328 -5.94 -54.13 26.47
C GLY A 328 -4.59 -54.26 27.21
N PRO A 329 -4.24 -55.37 27.81
CA PRO A 329 -3.50 -55.40 29.08
C PRO A 329 -2.00 -55.21 28.99
N THR A 330 -1.46 -54.65 30.06
CA THR A 330 -0.07 -54.45 30.47
C THR A 330 0.90 -55.55 30.08
N THR A 331 1.94 -55.19 29.32
CA THR A 331 3.26 -55.78 29.40
C THR A 331 4.31 -54.68 29.39
N SER A 332 5.06 -54.64 30.47
CA SER A 332 6.22 -53.81 30.72
C SER A 332 7.35 -54.11 29.75
N PHE A 333 7.76 -53.13 28.95
CA PHE A 333 9.06 -53.14 28.27
C PHE A 333 9.85 -51.88 28.62
N ALA A 334 11.07 -52.17 29.09
CA ALA A 334 12.10 -51.24 29.53
C ALA A 334 12.54 -50.29 28.41
N ALA A 335 12.81 -49.05 28.77
CA ALA A 335 13.41 -48.05 27.90
C ALA A 335 14.88 -48.38 27.59
N PRO A 336 15.33 -48.21 26.34
CA PRO A 336 16.74 -48.15 26.05
C PRO A 336 17.25 -46.73 26.20
N SER A 337 18.21 -46.53 27.09
CA SER A 337 19.06 -45.37 27.22
C SER A 337 19.95 -45.21 25.97
N THR A 338 19.77 -44.11 25.24
CA THR A 338 20.67 -43.78 24.13
C THR A 338 21.62 -42.67 24.56
N THR A 339 22.85 -43.04 24.72
CA THR A 339 24.03 -42.18 24.91
C THR A 339 24.30 -41.42 23.61
N GLN A 340 24.22 -40.12 23.64
CA GLN A 340 24.65 -39.25 22.54
C GLN A 340 26.17 -39.16 22.51
N LYS A 341 26.77 -39.66 21.44
CA LYS A 341 28.14 -39.31 21.01
C LYS A 341 28.04 -38.22 19.96
N ALA A 342 28.63 -37.09 20.24
CA ALA A 342 28.83 -35.99 19.29
C ALA A 342 29.87 -36.42 18.23
N ASN A 343 29.51 -36.28 16.95
CA ASN A 343 30.48 -36.24 15.86
C ASN A 343 30.19 -34.99 15.03
N SER A 344 31.21 -34.16 14.91
CA SER A 344 31.34 -33.02 14.03
C SER A 344 31.43 -33.49 12.58
N ASP A 345 30.38 -33.32 11.77
CA ASP A 345 30.49 -32.97 10.36
C ASP A 345 29.07 -32.71 9.80
N GLY A 346 28.89 -31.55 9.20
CA GLY A 346 27.60 -31.11 8.71
C GLY A 346 27.22 -31.72 7.37
N THR A 347 26.29 -32.66 7.41
CA THR A 347 25.42 -32.93 6.24
C THR A 347 24.21 -33.74 6.74
N GLU A 348 23.07 -33.10 6.91
CA GLU A 348 21.80 -33.76 7.17
C GLU A 348 21.21 -34.31 5.87
N THR A 349 21.36 -35.60 5.67
CA THR A 349 20.63 -36.36 4.64
C THR A 349 19.40 -36.99 5.29
N ILE A 350 18.21 -36.48 4.95
CA ILE A 350 16.92 -37.08 5.38
C ILE A 350 16.62 -38.26 4.47
N LEU A 351 16.81 -39.48 4.99
CA LEU A 351 16.33 -40.73 4.40
C LEU A 351 14.82 -40.85 4.60
N MET A 352 14.05 -40.72 3.50
CA MET A 352 12.65 -41.14 3.47
C MET A 352 12.56 -42.65 3.27
N GLN A 353 12.11 -43.35 4.29
CA GLN A 353 11.78 -44.79 4.21
C GLN A 353 10.41 -44.97 3.56
N ARG A 354 10.39 -45.61 2.39
CA ARG A 354 9.21 -46.08 1.67
C ARG A 354 8.57 -47.22 2.46
N MET A 355 7.28 -47.05 2.81
CA MET A 355 6.39 -48.19 3.12
C MET A 355 5.42 -48.39 1.97
N GLY A 356 5.39 -49.61 1.45
CA GLY A 356 4.54 -50.06 0.37
C GLY A 356 3.07 -50.32 0.78
N PRO A 357 2.22 -50.68 -0.18
CA PRO A 357 0.78 -50.60 -0.03
C PRO A 357 0.20 -51.94 0.49
N ASN A 358 -0.77 -51.82 1.43
CA ASN A 358 -1.74 -52.87 1.67
C ASN A 358 -3.13 -52.27 1.75
N THR A 359 -3.93 -52.58 0.76
CA THR A 359 -5.41 -52.48 0.77
C THR A 359 -5.99 -53.55 1.70
N PRO A 360 -7.17 -53.30 2.35
CA PRO A 360 -8.40 -53.90 1.83
C PRO A 360 -9.65 -52.99 1.89
N SER A 361 -10.38 -53.15 0.83
CA SER A 361 -11.83 -53.13 0.49
C SER A 361 -12.89 -52.92 1.58
N ILE A 362 -13.87 -52.12 1.16
CA ILE A 362 -15.34 -52.18 1.21
C ILE A 362 -16.04 -52.09 2.58
N ASN A 363 -16.86 -51.06 2.75
CA ASN A 363 -18.31 -51.19 2.80
C ASN A 363 -19.04 -49.85 2.73
N SER A 364 -20.06 -49.85 1.86
CA SER A 364 -21.08 -48.87 1.65
C SER A 364 -22.05 -48.78 2.86
N CYS A 365 -22.51 -47.59 3.19
CA CYS A 365 -23.86 -47.38 3.73
C CYS A 365 -24.44 -46.07 3.22
N THR A 366 -25.55 -46.20 2.53
CA THR A 366 -26.52 -45.23 2.06
C THR A 366 -27.36 -44.65 3.22
N GLY A 367 -27.84 -43.41 3.03
CA GLY A 367 -28.91 -42.79 3.87
C GLY A 367 -28.90 -41.29 3.68
N THR A 368 -29.58 -40.83 2.72
CA THR A 368 -30.87 -40.16 2.56
C THR A 368 -31.05 -38.84 3.33
N THR A 369 -31.29 -37.81 2.52
CA THR A 369 -32.29 -36.74 2.56
C THR A 369 -32.24 -35.66 3.64
N GLY A 370 -32.38 -34.43 3.16
CA GLY A 370 -32.90 -33.30 3.94
C GLY A 370 -32.34 -31.94 3.51
N ASP A 371 -32.83 -31.39 2.40
CA ASP A 371 -33.04 -29.94 2.25
C ASP A 371 -34.22 -29.53 3.15
N PRO A 372 -34.46 -28.27 3.47
CA PRO A 372 -34.37 -27.09 2.63
C PRO A 372 -34.03 -25.72 3.31
N LEU A 373 -33.80 -24.74 2.41
CA LEU A 373 -34.29 -23.34 2.41
C LEU A 373 -34.15 -22.48 3.68
N ASP A 374 -33.52 -21.36 3.57
CA ASP A 374 -34.05 -20.00 3.44
C ASP A 374 -33.05 -18.94 3.89
N SER A 375 -32.91 -18.00 3.00
CA SER A 375 -33.28 -16.59 3.08
C SER A 375 -32.26 -15.62 3.71
N ILE A 376 -31.76 -14.76 2.84
CA ILE A 376 -32.01 -13.31 2.77
C ILE A 376 -31.30 -12.43 3.81
N ALA A 377 -30.64 -11.47 3.23
CA ALA A 377 -30.61 -10.02 3.37
C ALA A 377 -29.27 -9.47 3.87
N LEU A 378 -28.68 -8.69 2.99
CA LEU A 378 -28.57 -7.22 3.00
C LEU A 378 -27.94 -6.62 4.27
N LEU A 379 -26.71 -6.23 4.16
CA LEU A 379 -26.21 -4.83 4.23
C LEU A 379 -24.70 -4.83 4.00
#